data_7a27b112caa5e61141e9ae55a1e6acbc
#
_entry.id   7a27b112caa5e61141e9ae55a1e6acbc
#
_cell.length_a   1.000
_cell.length_b   1.000
_cell.length_c   1.000
_cell.angle_alpha   90.00
_cell.angle_beta   90.00
_cell.angle_gamma   90.00
#
_symmetry.space_group_name_H-M   'P 1'
#
loop_
_entity.id
_entity.type
_entity.pdbx_description
1 polymer ?
#
loop_
_entity_poly.entity_id
_entity_poly.type
_entity_poly.pdbx_seq_one_letter_code
_entity_poly.pdbx_strand_id
1 'polypeptide(L)'
;MLLALLTMVGCEPVTYDVFATVSGTVVDATTMEPIEGVSVQLSPSSKNTVTGADGRFEFAELDAVQYTITVQKAGYSTNRKLVNAIAGETTDVTITMEIRK
;
A
#
# COMPACT_ATOMS: atom_id res chain seq x y z
N MET A 1 3.57 -47.28 14.25
CA MET A 1 4.57 -46.64 14.53
C MET A 1 4.84 -45.43 13.78
N LEU A 2 5.56 -45.53 12.79
CA LEU A 2 5.96 -44.33 12.12
C LEU A 2 4.84 -43.53 11.58
N LEU A 3 3.74 -44.11 11.39
CA LEU A 3 2.67 -43.35 10.88
C LEU A 3 2.30 -42.23 11.78
N ALA A 4 2.60 -42.32 12.99
CA ALA A 4 2.25 -41.27 13.91
C ALA A 4 2.87 -39.98 13.45
N LEU A 5 3.99 -40.06 12.90
CA LEU A 5 4.65 -38.90 12.45
C LEU A 5 3.89 -38.19 11.44
N LEU A 6 3.32 -38.88 10.58
CA LEU A 6 2.59 -38.29 9.53
C LEU A 6 1.49 -37.44 10.06
N THR A 7 0.85 -37.91 11.05
CA THR A 7 -0.25 -37.15 11.56
C THR A 7 0.23 -35.82 12.07
N MET A 8 1.37 -35.82 12.62
CA MET A 8 1.86 -34.60 13.17
C MET A 8 2.00 -33.59 12.09
N VAL A 9 2.53 -34.01 11.02
CA VAL A 9 2.70 -33.10 9.92
C VAL A 9 1.36 -32.57 9.49
N GLY A 10 0.37 -33.41 9.44
CA GLY A 10 -0.92 -32.98 9.00
C GLY A 10 -1.56 -31.99 9.94
N CYS A 11 -1.06 -31.91 11.15
CA CYS A 11 -1.65 -31.01 12.10
C CYS A 11 -1.06 -29.63 12.01
N GLU A 12 -0.12 -29.45 11.15
CA GLU A 12 0.47 -28.13 11.04
C GLU A 12 -0.58 -27.14 10.68
N PRO A 13 -0.72 -26.04 11.42
CA PRO A 13 -1.77 -25.07 11.15
C PRO A 13 -1.57 -24.38 9.84
N VAL A 14 -2.66 -24.14 9.18
CA VAL A 14 -2.63 -23.36 7.95
C VAL A 14 -2.62 -21.91 8.36
N THR A 15 -1.65 -21.19 7.86
CA THR A 15 -1.56 -19.77 8.17
C THR A 15 -2.20 -18.99 7.04
N TYR A 16 -3.22 -18.23 7.38
CA TYR A 16 -3.86 -17.37 6.41
C TYR A 16 -3.32 -15.97 6.60
N ASP A 17 -3.00 -15.34 5.49
CA ASP A 17 -2.55 -13.96 5.54
C ASP A 17 -3.80 -13.11 5.63
N VAL A 18 -4.09 -12.60 6.82
CA VAL A 18 -5.27 -11.77 7.03
C VAL A 18 -4.98 -10.30 6.78
N PHE A 19 -3.73 -9.97 6.50
CA PHE A 19 -3.37 -8.59 6.26
C PHE A 19 -3.23 -8.32 4.77
N ALA A 20 -3.42 -7.07 4.41
CA ALA A 20 -3.31 -6.63 3.03
C ALA A 20 -2.14 -5.68 2.90
N THR A 21 -1.66 -5.50 1.68
CA THR A 21 -0.60 -4.55 1.38
C THR A 21 -1.10 -3.62 0.29
N VAL A 22 -0.85 -2.33 0.46
CA VAL A 22 -1.15 -1.33 -0.56
C VAL A 22 0.15 -0.65 -0.91
N SER A 23 0.48 -0.66 -2.18
CA SER A 23 1.68 0.02 -2.66
C SER A 23 1.27 0.92 -3.80
N GLY A 24 2.16 1.80 -4.18
CA GLY A 24 1.85 2.68 -5.29
C GLY A 24 3.00 3.56 -5.69
N THR A 25 2.75 4.34 -6.73
CA THR A 25 3.71 5.28 -7.26
C THR A 25 3.02 6.62 -7.42
N VAL A 26 3.69 7.69 -7.02
CA VAL A 26 3.17 9.04 -7.21
C VAL A 26 3.97 9.66 -8.36
N VAL A 27 3.27 10.15 -9.36
CA VAL A 27 3.91 10.72 -10.54
C VAL A 27 3.33 12.08 -10.87
N ASP A 28 4.12 12.88 -11.58
CA ASP A 28 3.70 14.18 -12.05
C ASP A 28 2.67 13.98 -13.17
N ALA A 29 1.55 14.65 -13.06
CA ALA A 29 0.45 14.48 -14.02
C ALA A 29 0.83 14.91 -15.43
N THR A 30 1.81 15.78 -15.57
CA THR A 30 2.21 16.29 -16.88
C THR A 30 3.30 15.45 -17.51
N THR A 31 4.31 15.08 -16.75
CA THR A 31 5.47 14.38 -17.29
C THR A 31 5.44 12.88 -17.04
N MET A 32 4.60 12.45 -16.07
CA MET A 32 4.50 11.05 -15.65
C MET A 32 5.79 10.56 -14.98
N GLU A 33 6.62 11.48 -14.54
CA GLU A 33 7.84 11.10 -13.83
C GLU A 33 7.56 10.94 -12.35
N PRO A 34 8.26 10.01 -11.69
CA PRO A 34 8.03 9.79 -10.26
C PRO A 34 8.42 11.00 -9.44
N ILE A 35 7.70 11.23 -8.36
CA ILE A 35 7.94 12.36 -7.49
C ILE A 35 8.44 11.86 -6.14
N GLU A 36 9.62 12.28 -5.77
CA GLU A 36 10.22 11.92 -4.49
C GLU A 36 9.73 12.87 -3.40
N GLY A 37 9.67 12.38 -2.17
CA GLY A 37 9.36 13.26 -1.04
C GLY A 37 7.90 13.63 -0.88
N VAL A 38 7.01 12.85 -1.46
CA VAL A 38 5.57 13.09 -1.32
C VAL A 38 5.10 12.49 -0.01
N SER A 39 4.37 13.27 0.78
CA SER A 39 3.78 12.76 2.00
C SER A 39 2.55 11.96 1.64
N VAL A 40 2.52 10.70 2.03
CA VAL A 40 1.42 9.78 1.73
C VAL A 40 0.75 9.38 3.03
N GLN A 41 -0.53 9.66 3.14
CA GLN A 41 -1.31 9.34 4.32
C GLN A 41 -2.38 8.33 4.00
N LEU A 42 -2.58 7.38 4.88
CA LEU A 42 -3.59 6.35 4.69
C LEU A 42 -4.65 6.51 5.77
N SER A 43 -5.90 6.60 5.36
CA SER A 43 -7.01 6.81 6.29
C SER A 43 -8.03 5.69 6.07
N PRO A 44 -8.57 5.13 7.13
CA PRO A 44 -8.56 5.57 8.51
C PRO A 44 -7.42 5.02 9.37
N SER A 45 -6.46 4.33 8.80
CA SER A 45 -5.45 3.65 9.61
C SER A 45 -4.47 4.59 10.29
N SER A 46 -4.41 5.84 9.89
CA SER A 46 -3.47 6.82 10.42
C SER A 46 -2.01 6.50 10.11
N LYS A 47 -1.75 5.61 9.17
CA LYS A 47 -0.40 5.33 8.73
C LYS A 47 0.03 6.37 7.71
N ASN A 48 1.31 6.68 7.69
CA ASN A 48 1.82 7.62 6.70
C ASN A 48 3.26 7.26 6.34
N THR A 49 3.69 7.72 5.19
CA THR A 49 5.04 7.49 4.72
C THR A 49 5.39 8.58 3.71
N VAL A 50 6.59 8.49 3.16
CA VAL A 50 7.08 9.46 2.19
C VAL A 50 7.64 8.67 1.02
N THR A 51 7.37 9.13 -0.22
CA THR A 51 7.83 8.41 -1.39
C THR A 51 9.34 8.51 -1.52
N GLY A 52 9.94 7.44 -2.05
CA GLY A 52 11.36 7.41 -2.32
C GLY A 52 11.69 8.04 -3.66
N ALA A 53 12.95 7.92 -4.08
CA ALA A 53 13.41 8.49 -5.32
C ALA A 53 12.65 7.98 -6.54
N ASP A 54 12.08 6.79 -6.43
CA ASP A 54 11.30 6.19 -7.51
C ASP A 54 9.82 6.55 -7.40
N GLY A 55 9.46 7.42 -6.48
CA GLY A 55 8.08 7.84 -6.28
C GLY A 55 7.21 6.79 -5.62
N ARG A 56 7.79 5.72 -5.11
CA ARG A 56 7.02 4.62 -4.59
C ARG A 56 6.79 4.71 -3.09
N PHE A 57 5.67 4.11 -2.69
CA PHE A 57 5.33 4.00 -1.27
C PHE A 57 4.71 2.65 -1.04
N GLU A 58 4.69 2.20 0.22
CA GLU A 58 4.10 0.92 0.55
C GLU A 58 3.58 0.95 1.99
N PHE A 59 2.39 0.38 2.17
CA PHE A 59 1.82 0.17 3.50
C PHE A 59 1.52 -1.32 3.61
N ALA A 60 2.12 -1.96 4.61
CA ALA A 60 1.94 -3.38 4.82
C ALA A 60 1.13 -3.64 6.09
N GLU A 61 0.71 -4.89 6.24
CA GLU A 61 -0.01 -5.32 7.44
C GLU A 61 -1.24 -4.48 7.72
N LEU A 62 -2.03 -4.26 6.68
CA LEU A 62 -3.25 -3.48 6.77
C LEU A 62 -4.45 -4.40 6.95
N ASP A 63 -5.47 -3.88 7.63
CA ASP A 63 -6.74 -4.58 7.66
C ASP A 63 -7.34 -4.51 6.25
N ALA A 64 -8.11 -5.52 5.89
CA ALA A 64 -8.69 -5.60 4.55
C ALA A 64 -9.97 -4.78 4.49
N VAL A 65 -9.81 -3.47 4.38
CA VAL A 65 -10.93 -2.54 4.30
C VAL A 65 -10.63 -1.51 3.23
N GLN A 66 -11.55 -0.60 3.02
CA GLN A 66 -11.35 0.47 2.06
C GLN A 66 -10.55 1.61 2.70
N TYR A 67 -9.58 2.11 1.97
CA TYR A 67 -8.75 3.21 2.45
C TYR A 67 -8.79 4.37 1.48
N THR A 68 -8.51 5.55 2.02
CA THR A 68 -8.29 6.75 1.21
C THR A 68 -6.82 7.09 1.35
N ILE A 69 -6.14 7.19 0.22
CA ILE A 69 -4.74 7.58 0.18
C ILE A 69 -4.71 9.06 -0.17
N THR A 70 -4.09 9.86 0.69
CA THR A 70 -3.95 11.30 0.45
C THR A 70 -2.48 11.60 0.22
N VAL A 71 -2.16 12.25 -0.88
CA VAL A 71 -0.78 12.60 -1.21
C VAL A 71 -0.62 14.11 -1.24
N GLN A 72 0.45 14.59 -0.63
CA GLN A 72 0.72 16.01 -0.49
C GLN A 72 2.20 16.30 -0.68
N LYS A 73 2.48 17.39 -1.37
CA LYS A 73 3.85 17.86 -1.51
C LYS A 73 3.80 19.33 -1.82
N ALA A 74 4.74 20.10 -1.25
CA ALA A 74 4.81 21.53 -1.50
C ALA A 74 4.98 21.77 -2.99
N GLY A 75 4.21 22.68 -3.53
CA GLY A 75 4.27 22.99 -4.96
C GLY A 75 3.31 22.18 -5.80
N TYR A 76 2.62 21.22 -5.20
CA TYR A 76 1.66 20.37 -5.90
C TYR A 76 0.29 20.45 -5.23
N SER A 77 -0.74 20.19 -6.01
CA SER A 77 -2.09 20.12 -5.47
C SER A 77 -2.27 18.76 -4.78
N THR A 78 -2.92 18.79 -3.63
CA THR A 78 -3.21 17.55 -2.89
C THR A 78 -4.15 16.69 -3.70
N ASN A 79 -3.90 15.40 -3.71
CA ASN A 79 -4.77 14.45 -4.40
C ASN A 79 -5.11 13.30 -3.48
N ARG A 80 -6.20 12.62 -3.78
CA ARG A 80 -6.67 11.49 -2.99
C ARG A 80 -7.11 10.37 -3.91
N LYS A 81 -6.99 9.15 -3.41
CA LYS A 81 -7.43 8.00 -4.17
C LYS A 81 -7.98 6.95 -3.23
N LEU A 82 -9.12 6.38 -3.61
CA LEU A 82 -9.72 5.31 -2.82
C LEU A 82 -9.13 3.98 -3.30
N VAL A 83 -8.91 3.09 -2.35
CA VAL A 83 -8.38 1.78 -2.67
C VAL A 83 -8.98 0.75 -1.73
N ASN A 84 -9.28 -0.43 -2.26
CA ASN A 84 -9.78 -1.53 -1.45
C ASN A 84 -8.63 -2.47 -1.19
N ALA A 85 -8.31 -2.65 0.08
CA ALA A 85 -7.23 -3.56 0.48
C ALA A 85 -7.82 -4.95 0.66
N ILE A 86 -7.18 -5.93 0.04
CA ILE A 86 -7.69 -7.30 0.03
C ILE A 86 -6.71 -8.19 0.78
N ALA A 87 -7.22 -8.95 1.74
CA ALA A 87 -6.38 -9.82 2.55
C ALA A 87 -5.58 -10.78 1.66
N GLY A 88 -4.31 -10.90 1.96
CA GLY A 88 -3.43 -11.78 1.23
C GLY A 88 -2.93 -11.23 -0.10
N GLU A 89 -3.30 -10.01 -0.45
CA GLU A 89 -2.93 -9.44 -1.73
C GLU A 89 -2.21 -8.11 -1.60
N THR A 90 -1.46 -7.76 -2.62
CA THR A 90 -0.85 -6.45 -2.73
C THR A 90 -1.58 -5.70 -3.83
N THR A 91 -2.14 -4.55 -3.46
CA THR A 91 -2.83 -3.70 -4.43
C THR A 91 -1.90 -2.56 -4.79
N ASP A 92 -1.63 -2.40 -6.07
CA ASP A 92 -0.72 -1.36 -6.54
C ASP A 92 -1.53 -0.28 -7.26
N VAL A 93 -1.25 0.98 -6.93
CA VAL A 93 -1.98 2.10 -7.53
C VAL A 93 -1.01 3.15 -8.03
N THR A 94 -1.46 3.95 -8.98
CA THR A 94 -0.70 5.08 -9.47
C THR A 94 -1.50 6.33 -9.18
N ILE A 95 -0.87 7.29 -8.53
CA ILE A 95 -1.52 8.55 -8.16
C ILE A 95 -0.77 9.68 -8.84
N THR A 96 -1.50 10.53 -9.55
CA THR A 96 -0.88 11.67 -10.21
C THR A 96 -1.04 12.91 -9.34
N MET A 97 -0.10 13.84 -9.46
CA MET A 97 -0.19 15.13 -8.78
C MET A 97 0.09 16.22 -9.79
N GLU A 98 -0.65 17.31 -9.67
CA GLU A 98 -0.50 18.44 -10.56
C GLU A 98 0.23 19.56 -9.85
N ILE A 99 1.10 20.23 -10.59
CA ILE A 99 1.83 21.37 -10.04
C ILE A 99 0.83 22.48 -9.79
N ARG A 100 0.92 23.05 -8.60
CA ARG A 100 0.04 24.14 -8.20
C ARG A 100 0.61 25.43 -8.75
N LYS A 101 -0.24 26.22 -9.34
CA LYS A 101 0.20 27.47 -9.91
C LYS A 101 -0.21 28.65 -9.09
#